data_b9c686db76caa817da4db4aae305b29c
#
_entry.id   b9c686db76caa817da4db4aae305b29c
#
_cell.length_a   1.000
_cell.length_b   1.000
_cell.length_c   1.000
_cell.angle_alpha   90.00
_cell.angle_beta   90.00
_cell.angle_gamma   90.00
#
_symmetry.space_group_name_H-M   'P 1'
#
loop_
_entity.id
_entity.type
_entity.pdbx_description
1 polymer ?
#
loop_
_entity_poly.entity_id
_entity_poly.type
_entity_poly.pdbx_seq_one_letter_code
_entity_poly.pdbx_strand_id
1 'polypeptide(L)'
;LITADEVLELPAASRVAPATRLPLPVTPAPSVSVVIPAKNAAAYIGETIASALAQDDVGEVIVVDDGSSDDTIAIVHAMRDPRLRMMSNDSAGVSAARNLGARHASGDWLLFLDADDRLRPGAVAALLAAARGAPRAVLVYGDYNTIDSEGQQIGRRDLLKGRSKPSGDVLTRLAAGNFIVNGGIVITRAEAFRAVGGFDVSLRYCEDWHCWCRLAAIGEFEFAPKLLLDYRVHTANTMNAAVRTPQDFFPAVARVFDDGLILARLPEGMAGPLRQAAEIHLVTYSAMQAVRFARYRQAFNYLAMVGRRSLKSLPRAALRVLLTRFGI
;
A
#
# COMPACT_ATOMS: atom_id res chain seq x y z
N LEU A 1 -0.37 4.64 13.76
CA LEU A 1 -0.65 3.20 13.87
C LEU A 1 -1.37 2.98 15.17
N ILE A 2 -2.62 2.60 15.12
CA ILE A 2 -3.27 1.96 16.26
C ILE A 2 -2.39 0.75 16.54
N THR A 3 -1.87 0.61 17.76
CA THR A 3 -1.03 -0.53 18.13
C THR A 3 -1.87 -1.80 18.17
N ALA A 4 -1.23 -2.97 18.04
CA ALA A 4 -1.90 -4.27 18.16
C ALA A 4 -2.79 -4.36 19.40
N ASP A 5 -2.40 -3.68 20.48
CA ASP A 5 -3.07 -3.72 21.77
C ASP A 5 -4.42 -2.96 21.81
N GLU A 6 -4.60 -1.93 20.98
CA GLU A 6 -5.90 -1.23 20.88
C GLU A 6 -6.99 -1.99 20.13
N VAL A 7 -6.60 -2.89 19.24
CA VAL A 7 -7.53 -3.79 18.54
C VAL A 7 -7.81 -5.04 19.40
N LEU A 8 -6.89 -5.40 20.32
CA LEU A 8 -7.09 -6.51 21.25
C LEU A 8 -8.13 -6.19 22.37
N GLU A 9 -8.45 -4.93 22.63
CA GLU A 9 -9.54 -4.53 23.51
C GLU A 9 -10.93 -4.57 22.84
N LEU A 10 -10.98 -4.85 21.52
CA LEU A 10 -12.24 -5.10 20.83
C LEU A 10 -12.72 -6.52 21.15
N PRO A 11 -14.01 -6.76 21.45
CA PRO A 11 -14.51 -8.08 21.79
C PRO A 11 -14.22 -9.07 20.66
N ALA A 12 -13.79 -10.29 21.01
CA ALA A 12 -13.52 -11.35 20.08
C ALA A 12 -14.75 -11.60 19.19
N ALA A 13 -14.60 -11.38 17.89
CA ALA A 13 -15.69 -11.57 16.94
C ALA A 13 -16.14 -13.04 16.93
N SER A 14 -17.43 -13.27 17.14
CA SER A 14 -18.04 -14.58 16.86
C SER A 14 -17.77 -14.91 15.39
N ARG A 15 -17.34 -16.14 15.12
CA ARG A 15 -16.96 -16.61 13.79
C ARG A 15 -18.16 -16.49 12.84
N VAL A 16 -18.13 -15.49 11.97
CA VAL A 16 -19.01 -15.44 10.80
C VAL A 16 -18.61 -16.58 9.87
N ALA A 17 -19.59 -17.34 9.39
CA ALA A 17 -19.34 -18.45 8.46
C ALA A 17 -18.53 -17.96 7.24
N PRO A 18 -17.52 -18.70 6.79
CA PRO A 18 -16.68 -18.27 5.68
C PRO A 18 -17.52 -18.13 4.40
N ALA A 19 -17.46 -16.97 3.77
CA ALA A 19 -17.89 -16.83 2.39
C ALA A 19 -17.12 -17.86 1.54
N THR A 20 -17.74 -18.36 0.48
CA THR A 20 -17.19 -19.38 -0.41
C THR A 20 -15.77 -19.04 -0.79
N ARG A 21 -14.81 -19.78 -0.26
CA ARG A 21 -13.38 -19.57 -0.49
C ARG A 21 -13.02 -20.15 -1.83
N LEU A 22 -12.34 -19.37 -2.67
CA LEU A 22 -11.85 -19.83 -3.96
C LEU A 22 -10.87 -21.01 -3.78
N PRO A 23 -11.03 -22.13 -4.54
CA PRO A 23 -10.02 -23.19 -4.56
C PRO A 23 -8.74 -22.67 -5.22
N LEU A 24 -7.59 -22.97 -4.61
CA LEU A 24 -6.29 -22.54 -5.11
C LEU A 24 -5.79 -23.54 -6.16
N PRO A 25 -5.41 -23.11 -7.38
CA PRO A 25 -4.80 -23.98 -8.36
C PRO A 25 -3.39 -24.41 -7.92
N VAL A 26 -3.05 -25.67 -8.14
CA VAL A 26 -1.67 -26.18 -8.05
C VAL A 26 -1.00 -25.90 -9.40
N THR A 27 -0.23 -24.82 -9.46
CA THR A 27 0.46 -24.38 -10.69
C THR A 27 1.96 -24.65 -10.62
N PRO A 28 2.67 -24.79 -11.79
CA PRO A 28 4.14 -24.70 -11.86
C PRO A 28 4.62 -23.42 -11.16
N ALA A 29 5.89 -23.30 -10.81
CA ALA A 29 6.42 -22.21 -9.97
C ALA A 29 5.70 -20.86 -10.23
N PRO A 30 5.04 -20.26 -9.22
CA PRO A 30 4.16 -19.11 -9.43
C PRO A 30 4.95 -17.94 -9.98
N SER A 31 4.46 -17.33 -11.06
CA SER A 31 5.07 -16.18 -11.71
C SER A 31 4.49 -14.86 -11.18
N VAL A 32 5.34 -13.84 -11.13
CA VAL A 32 4.95 -12.48 -10.73
C VAL A 32 4.99 -11.55 -11.92
N SER A 33 3.89 -10.84 -12.16
CA SER A 33 3.84 -9.69 -13.06
C SER A 33 4.08 -8.42 -12.26
N VAL A 34 5.10 -7.65 -12.60
CA VAL A 34 5.37 -6.33 -12.02
C VAL A 34 4.72 -5.27 -12.88
N VAL A 35 3.82 -4.48 -12.32
CA VAL A 35 3.14 -3.35 -12.98
C VAL A 35 3.73 -2.06 -12.46
N ILE A 36 4.26 -1.22 -13.36
CA ILE A 36 4.90 0.05 -13.05
C ILE A 36 4.09 1.19 -13.70
N PRO A 37 3.22 1.89 -12.96
CA PRO A 37 2.61 3.11 -13.46
C PRO A 37 3.67 4.21 -13.54
N ALA A 38 3.83 4.85 -14.70
CA ALA A 38 4.85 5.85 -14.92
C ALA A 38 4.25 7.16 -15.43
N LYS A 39 4.71 8.28 -14.86
CA LYS A 39 4.43 9.64 -15.35
C LYS A 39 5.59 10.56 -14.99
N ASN A 40 6.28 11.07 -16.00
CA ASN A 40 7.44 11.96 -15.81
C ASN A 40 8.45 11.39 -14.81
N ALA A 41 8.87 10.15 -15.06
CA ALA A 41 9.75 9.36 -14.20
C ALA A 41 11.16 9.15 -14.80
N ALA A 42 11.57 9.96 -15.78
CA ALA A 42 12.85 9.80 -16.49
C ALA A 42 14.06 9.65 -15.57
N ALA A 43 14.05 10.32 -14.41
CA ALA A 43 15.16 10.28 -13.46
C ALA A 43 15.37 8.88 -12.83
N TYR A 44 14.32 8.05 -12.70
CA TYR A 44 14.38 6.83 -11.88
C TYR A 44 13.88 5.58 -12.60
N ILE A 45 13.04 5.70 -13.64
CA ILE A 45 12.36 4.57 -14.28
C ILE A 45 13.32 3.48 -14.75
N GLY A 46 14.49 3.83 -15.25
CA GLY A 46 15.49 2.86 -15.68
C GLY A 46 16.00 1.97 -14.54
N GLU A 47 16.30 2.57 -13.37
CA GLU A 47 16.71 1.85 -12.17
C GLU A 47 15.57 0.98 -11.62
N THR A 48 14.34 1.51 -11.61
CA THR A 48 13.14 0.80 -11.17
C THR A 48 12.92 -0.47 -12.00
N ILE A 49 12.91 -0.36 -13.33
CA ILE A 49 12.75 -1.50 -14.24
C ILE A 49 13.89 -2.51 -14.07
N ALA A 50 15.14 -2.04 -14.01
CA ALA A 50 16.30 -2.92 -13.83
C ALA A 50 16.19 -3.72 -12.52
N SER A 51 15.73 -3.11 -11.43
CA SER A 51 15.52 -3.78 -10.14
C SER A 51 14.44 -4.86 -10.18
N ALA A 52 13.40 -4.66 -10.99
CA ALA A 52 12.34 -5.64 -11.20
C ALA A 52 12.82 -6.80 -12.08
N LEU A 53 13.50 -6.50 -13.19
CA LEU A 53 14.06 -7.51 -14.11
C LEU A 53 15.18 -8.35 -13.49
N ALA A 54 15.83 -7.84 -12.44
CA ALA A 54 16.85 -8.58 -11.68
C ALA A 54 16.26 -9.62 -10.70
N GLN A 55 14.94 -9.71 -10.56
CA GLN A 55 14.29 -10.75 -9.74
C GLN A 55 14.06 -12.00 -10.59
N ASP A 56 14.52 -13.17 -10.11
CA ASP A 56 14.42 -14.44 -10.86
C ASP A 56 12.97 -14.89 -11.10
N ASP A 57 12.08 -14.63 -10.13
CA ASP A 57 10.67 -15.06 -10.17
C ASP A 57 9.74 -14.05 -10.90
N VAL A 58 10.28 -12.99 -11.51
CA VAL A 58 9.52 -12.03 -12.33
C VAL A 58 9.40 -12.53 -13.75
N GLY A 59 8.18 -12.90 -14.15
CA GLY A 59 7.87 -13.38 -15.50
C GLY A 59 7.73 -12.25 -16.52
N GLU A 60 7.25 -11.07 -16.07
CA GLU A 60 7.07 -9.89 -16.92
C GLU A 60 7.09 -8.59 -16.11
N VAL A 61 7.48 -7.50 -16.78
CA VAL A 61 7.41 -6.14 -16.29
C VAL A 61 6.56 -5.33 -17.28
N ILE A 62 5.47 -4.74 -16.78
CA ILE A 62 4.54 -3.95 -17.59
C ILE A 62 4.62 -2.50 -17.12
N VAL A 63 5.25 -1.66 -17.92
CA VAL A 63 5.25 -0.21 -17.70
C VAL A 63 4.00 0.38 -18.33
N VAL A 64 3.24 1.14 -17.56
CA VAL A 64 2.03 1.82 -18.03
C VAL A 64 2.25 3.32 -17.96
N ASP A 65 2.47 3.96 -19.11
CA ASP A 65 2.67 5.40 -19.20
C ASP A 65 1.35 6.16 -19.06
N ASP A 66 1.29 7.07 -18.08
CA ASP A 66 0.12 7.91 -17.79
C ASP A 66 0.27 9.33 -18.39
N GLY A 67 0.83 9.41 -19.61
CA GLY A 67 1.02 10.64 -20.34
C GLY A 67 2.26 11.42 -19.90
N SER A 68 3.43 10.78 -19.98
CA SER A 68 4.72 11.44 -19.73
C SER A 68 5.07 12.42 -20.85
N SER A 69 5.69 13.54 -20.46
CA SER A 69 6.19 14.60 -21.36
C SER A 69 7.72 14.75 -21.31
N ASP A 70 8.38 13.97 -20.47
CA ASP A 70 9.83 13.88 -20.38
C ASP A 70 10.37 12.63 -21.13
N ASP A 71 11.63 12.28 -20.92
CA ASP A 71 12.29 11.16 -21.59
C ASP A 71 11.89 9.77 -21.06
N THR A 72 10.86 9.64 -20.19
CA THR A 72 10.42 8.36 -19.61
C THR A 72 10.21 7.30 -20.67
N ILE A 73 9.42 7.63 -21.71
CA ILE A 73 9.10 6.71 -22.82
C ILE A 73 10.35 6.27 -23.57
N ALA A 74 11.23 7.22 -23.88
CA ALA A 74 12.48 6.93 -24.61
C ALA A 74 13.40 6.00 -23.82
N ILE A 75 13.51 6.20 -22.50
CA ILE A 75 14.32 5.34 -21.61
C ILE A 75 13.76 3.92 -21.60
N VAL A 76 12.44 3.75 -21.44
CA VAL A 76 11.81 2.41 -21.45
C VAL A 76 12.05 1.69 -22.77
N HIS A 77 11.88 2.37 -23.90
CA HIS A 77 12.11 1.78 -25.23
C HIS A 77 13.58 1.45 -25.51
N ALA A 78 14.52 2.12 -24.87
CA ALA A 78 15.95 1.81 -24.99
C ALA A 78 16.34 0.50 -24.27
N MET A 79 15.57 0.09 -23.26
CA MET A 79 15.82 -1.16 -22.53
C MET A 79 15.42 -2.38 -23.38
N ARG A 80 16.32 -3.38 -23.45
CA ARG A 80 16.15 -4.58 -24.29
C ARG A 80 16.04 -5.83 -23.42
N ASP A 81 14.85 -6.11 -22.90
CA ASP A 81 14.53 -7.35 -22.18
C ASP A 81 13.20 -7.90 -22.71
N PRO A 82 13.12 -9.19 -23.10
CA PRO A 82 11.89 -9.77 -23.66
C PRO A 82 10.72 -9.80 -22.68
N ARG A 83 10.98 -9.69 -21.39
CA ARG A 83 9.94 -9.62 -20.34
C ARG A 83 9.36 -8.21 -20.18
N LEU A 84 10.01 -7.16 -20.73
CA LEU A 84 9.58 -5.79 -20.61
C LEU A 84 8.55 -5.43 -21.68
N ARG A 85 7.40 -4.94 -21.26
CA ARG A 85 6.36 -4.40 -22.14
C ARG A 85 5.96 -3.00 -21.68
N MET A 86 5.59 -2.16 -22.62
CA MET A 86 5.08 -0.81 -22.35
C MET A 86 3.69 -0.63 -22.94
N MET A 87 2.84 0.12 -22.24
CA MET A 87 1.47 0.45 -22.64
C MET A 87 1.20 1.90 -22.32
N SER A 88 0.32 2.55 -23.10
CA SER A 88 -0.19 3.89 -22.81
C SER A 88 -1.50 3.80 -22.06
N ASN A 89 -1.70 4.67 -21.07
CA ASN A 89 -2.96 4.80 -20.34
C ASN A 89 -3.81 5.93 -20.94
N ASP A 90 -4.92 5.56 -21.58
CA ASP A 90 -5.87 6.54 -22.13
C ASP A 90 -6.76 7.19 -21.06
N SER A 91 -6.80 6.59 -19.87
CA SER A 91 -7.58 7.04 -18.72
C SER A 91 -6.62 7.64 -17.68
N ALA A 92 -6.66 8.95 -17.47
CA ALA A 92 -5.72 9.60 -16.56
C ALA A 92 -5.75 9.04 -15.11
N GLY A 93 -4.57 8.88 -14.50
CA GLY A 93 -4.38 8.58 -13.09
C GLY A 93 -3.75 7.23 -12.78
N VAL A 94 -3.02 7.20 -11.67
CA VAL A 94 -2.23 6.05 -11.22
C VAL A 94 -3.05 4.77 -11.02
N SER A 95 -4.27 4.89 -10.47
CA SER A 95 -5.18 3.74 -10.28
C SER A 95 -5.60 3.13 -11.62
N ALA A 96 -5.90 3.98 -12.63
CA ALA A 96 -6.25 3.52 -13.97
C ALA A 96 -5.07 2.82 -14.64
N ALA A 97 -3.87 3.39 -14.52
CA ALA A 97 -2.63 2.79 -15.04
C ALA A 97 -2.34 1.43 -14.39
N ARG A 98 -2.41 1.34 -13.05
CA ARG A 98 -2.22 0.06 -12.34
C ARG A 98 -3.27 -0.98 -12.74
N ASN A 99 -4.53 -0.59 -12.86
CA ASN A 99 -5.61 -1.47 -13.31
C ASN A 99 -5.41 -1.93 -14.77
N LEU A 100 -4.95 -1.05 -15.64
CA LEU A 100 -4.65 -1.41 -17.04
C LEU A 100 -3.54 -2.48 -17.09
N GLY A 101 -2.42 -2.27 -16.40
CA GLY A 101 -1.34 -3.24 -16.30
C GLY A 101 -1.81 -4.58 -15.73
N ALA A 102 -2.62 -4.56 -14.65
CA ALA A 102 -3.16 -5.77 -14.02
C ALA A 102 -4.11 -6.57 -14.94
N ARG A 103 -4.86 -5.90 -15.83
CA ARG A 103 -5.71 -6.59 -16.83
C ARG A 103 -4.87 -7.34 -17.87
N HIS A 104 -3.71 -6.83 -18.21
CA HIS A 104 -2.81 -7.40 -19.21
C HIS A 104 -1.74 -8.31 -18.61
N ALA A 105 -1.68 -8.41 -17.29
CA ALA A 105 -0.76 -9.29 -16.58
C ALA A 105 -1.16 -10.76 -16.70
N SER A 106 -0.17 -11.62 -16.96
CA SER A 106 -0.31 -13.06 -17.11
C SER A 106 0.13 -13.86 -15.87
N GLY A 107 0.86 -13.23 -14.95
CA GLY A 107 1.36 -13.87 -13.74
C GLY A 107 0.26 -14.23 -12.74
N ASP A 108 0.55 -15.22 -11.89
CA ASP A 108 -0.34 -15.64 -10.79
C ASP A 108 -0.44 -14.58 -9.69
N TRP A 109 0.62 -13.77 -9.57
CA TRP A 109 0.74 -12.68 -8.61
C TRP A 109 1.03 -11.36 -9.30
N LEU A 110 0.48 -10.29 -8.75
CA LEU A 110 0.72 -8.91 -9.17
C LEU A 110 1.55 -8.18 -8.11
N LEU A 111 2.54 -7.42 -8.55
CA LEU A 111 3.30 -6.46 -7.75
C LEU A 111 3.16 -5.09 -8.41
N PHE A 112 2.74 -4.07 -7.64
CA PHE A 112 2.62 -2.69 -8.14
C PHE A 112 3.79 -1.88 -7.63
N LEU A 113 4.77 -1.63 -8.51
CA LEU A 113 6.00 -0.91 -8.18
C LEU A 113 5.91 0.53 -8.68
N ASP A 114 6.08 1.50 -7.79
CA ASP A 114 6.12 2.90 -8.20
C ASP A 114 7.40 3.21 -9.00
N ALA A 115 7.29 4.11 -9.98
CA ALA A 115 8.32 4.35 -11.01
C ALA A 115 9.61 5.01 -10.48
N ASP A 116 9.64 5.37 -9.21
CA ASP A 116 10.77 5.99 -8.49
C ASP A 116 11.37 5.11 -7.39
N ASP A 117 10.78 3.93 -7.15
CA ASP A 117 11.24 2.98 -6.14
C ASP A 117 12.12 1.87 -6.71
N ARG A 118 12.79 1.11 -5.84
CA ARG A 118 13.70 0.04 -6.23
C ARG A 118 13.46 -1.23 -5.41
N LEU A 119 13.18 -2.35 -6.07
CA LEU A 119 13.13 -3.66 -5.40
C LEU A 119 14.54 -4.08 -4.93
N ARG A 120 14.60 -4.60 -3.73
CA ARG A 120 15.85 -5.14 -3.18
C ARG A 120 16.11 -6.55 -3.72
N PRO A 121 17.37 -7.00 -3.82
CA PRO A 121 17.69 -8.34 -4.26
C PRO A 121 16.94 -9.40 -3.45
N GLY A 122 16.29 -10.36 -4.14
CA GLY A 122 15.52 -11.44 -3.54
C GLY A 122 14.17 -11.03 -2.92
N ALA A 123 13.68 -9.82 -3.21
CA ALA A 123 12.41 -9.32 -2.68
C ALA A 123 11.24 -10.20 -3.10
N VAL A 124 11.13 -10.52 -4.39
CA VAL A 124 10.04 -11.33 -4.94
C VAL A 124 10.13 -12.77 -4.43
N ALA A 125 11.32 -13.36 -4.38
CA ALA A 125 11.54 -14.69 -3.82
C ALA A 125 11.09 -14.79 -2.35
N ALA A 126 11.35 -13.74 -1.53
CA ALA A 126 10.93 -13.70 -0.14
C ALA A 126 9.40 -13.62 0.01
N LEU A 127 8.73 -12.82 -0.83
CA LEU A 127 7.27 -12.72 -0.85
C LEU A 127 6.63 -14.06 -1.25
N LEU A 128 7.14 -14.69 -2.31
CA LEU A 128 6.64 -15.99 -2.76
C LEU A 128 6.92 -17.11 -1.75
N ALA A 129 8.04 -17.06 -1.02
CA ALA A 129 8.32 -18.00 0.06
C ALA A 129 7.28 -17.89 1.19
N ALA A 130 6.93 -16.66 1.58
CA ALA A 130 5.87 -16.43 2.57
C ALA A 130 4.49 -16.88 2.04
N ALA A 131 4.19 -16.63 0.75
CA ALA A 131 2.97 -17.09 0.10
C ALA A 131 2.82 -18.61 0.12
N ARG A 132 3.92 -19.34 -0.11
CA ARG A 132 3.95 -20.81 -0.01
C ARG A 132 3.63 -21.31 1.40
N GLY A 133 4.09 -20.61 2.42
CA GLY A 133 3.81 -20.91 3.84
C GLY A 133 2.36 -20.59 4.25
N ALA A 134 1.67 -19.74 3.52
CA ALA A 134 0.31 -19.27 3.81
C ALA A 134 -0.61 -19.44 2.58
N PRO A 135 -1.03 -20.68 2.23
CA PRO A 135 -1.77 -20.98 1.01
C PRO A 135 -3.12 -20.24 0.90
N ARG A 136 -3.68 -19.77 2.01
CA ARG A 136 -4.93 -18.97 2.04
C ARG A 136 -4.69 -17.48 1.87
N ALA A 137 -3.44 -17.03 1.84
CA ALA A 137 -3.14 -15.63 1.66
C ALA A 137 -3.46 -15.17 0.24
N VAL A 138 -4.26 -14.12 0.13
CA VAL A 138 -4.55 -13.42 -1.13
C VAL A 138 -3.61 -12.24 -1.34
N LEU A 139 -2.94 -11.81 -0.28
CA LEU A 139 -1.95 -10.74 -0.28
C LEU A 139 -0.82 -11.10 0.68
N VAL A 140 0.42 -10.91 0.20
CA VAL A 140 1.64 -11.01 1.02
C VAL A 140 2.37 -9.69 0.97
N TYR A 141 2.85 -9.21 2.12
CA TYR A 141 3.53 -7.92 2.21
C TYR A 141 4.75 -7.98 3.13
N GLY A 142 5.66 -7.02 3.00
CA GLY A 142 6.86 -6.96 3.82
C GLY A 142 7.19 -5.54 4.29
N ASP A 143 8.47 -5.30 4.53
CA ASP A 143 9.00 -4.02 4.95
C ASP A 143 9.76 -3.32 3.83
N TYR A 144 10.01 -2.03 4.03
CA TYR A 144 10.80 -1.21 3.12
C TYR A 144 11.87 -0.42 3.88
N ASN A 145 12.89 0.00 3.16
CA ASN A 145 13.88 0.96 3.57
C ASN A 145 13.57 2.31 2.91
N THR A 146 14.12 3.41 3.41
CA THR A 146 13.94 4.74 2.81
C THR A 146 15.27 5.23 2.27
N ILE A 147 15.27 5.70 1.02
CA ILE A 147 16.43 6.28 0.35
C ILE A 147 16.13 7.72 -0.12
N ASP A 148 17.16 8.53 -0.31
CA ASP A 148 17.03 9.86 -0.92
C ASP A 148 17.02 9.80 -2.46
N SER A 149 17.06 10.97 -3.10
CA SER A 149 17.13 11.11 -4.56
C SER A 149 18.36 10.43 -5.19
N GLU A 150 19.47 10.38 -4.48
CA GLU A 150 20.74 9.77 -4.91
C GLU A 150 20.84 8.29 -4.57
N GLY A 151 19.80 7.70 -3.94
CA GLY A 151 19.75 6.29 -3.56
C GLY A 151 20.49 5.97 -2.25
N GLN A 152 20.88 6.99 -1.47
CA GLN A 152 21.50 6.81 -0.16
C GLN A 152 20.44 6.53 0.90
N GLN A 153 20.72 5.60 1.81
CA GLN A 153 19.77 5.27 2.88
C GLN A 153 19.56 6.46 3.82
N ILE A 154 18.30 6.83 4.04
CA ILE A 154 17.88 7.84 5.02
C ILE A 154 16.97 7.22 6.07
N GLY A 155 17.08 7.68 7.31
CA GLY A 155 16.27 7.15 8.43
C GLY A 155 16.82 5.84 9.01
N ARG A 156 16.27 5.45 10.15
CA ARG A 156 16.68 4.29 10.95
C ARG A 156 15.50 3.32 11.13
N ARG A 157 15.22 2.53 10.08
CA ARG A 157 14.18 1.48 10.17
C ARG A 157 14.63 0.19 10.84
N ASP A 158 15.92 0.03 11.06
CA ASP A 158 16.49 -1.06 11.87
C ASP A 158 15.97 -1.09 13.32
N LEU A 159 15.47 0.02 13.86
CA LEU A 159 14.79 0.06 15.15
C LEU A 159 13.46 -0.71 15.18
N LEU A 160 12.91 -1.05 14.00
CA LEU A 160 11.67 -1.83 13.85
C LEU A 160 11.93 -3.30 13.52
N LYS A 161 13.20 -3.74 13.43
CA LYS A 161 13.57 -5.14 13.23
C LYS A 161 12.97 -6.01 14.33
N GLY A 162 12.31 -7.09 13.90
CA GLY A 162 11.72 -8.08 14.80
C GLY A 162 10.30 -7.79 15.28
N ARG A 163 9.66 -6.70 14.87
CA ARG A 163 8.22 -6.51 15.10
C ARG A 163 7.42 -7.35 14.12
N SER A 164 6.65 -8.31 14.63
CA SER A 164 5.64 -9.00 13.85
C SER A 164 4.58 -8.00 13.40
N LYS A 165 4.23 -8.02 12.12
CA LYS A 165 3.08 -7.28 11.57
C LYS A 165 1.91 -8.24 11.39
N PRO A 166 0.67 -7.74 11.21
CA PRO A 166 -0.52 -8.59 11.16
C PRO A 166 -0.48 -9.61 10.02
N SER A 167 -0.84 -10.86 10.34
CA SER A 167 -1.12 -11.93 9.37
C SER A 167 -2.49 -12.55 9.66
N GLY A 168 -3.02 -13.33 8.72
CA GLY A 168 -4.32 -13.99 8.81
C GLY A 168 -5.47 -13.06 8.44
N ASP A 169 -6.56 -13.09 9.20
CA ASP A 169 -7.73 -12.20 9.03
C ASP A 169 -7.40 -10.82 9.61
N VAL A 170 -7.09 -9.89 8.73
CA VAL A 170 -6.64 -8.54 9.11
C VAL A 170 -7.67 -7.44 8.83
N LEU A 171 -8.87 -7.79 8.34
CA LEU A 171 -9.84 -6.81 7.85
C LEU A 171 -10.19 -5.76 8.92
N THR A 172 -10.55 -6.17 10.13
CA THR A 172 -10.94 -5.26 11.21
C THR A 172 -9.82 -4.26 11.53
N ARG A 173 -8.58 -4.75 11.60
CA ARG A 173 -7.43 -3.90 11.87
C ARG A 173 -7.11 -2.96 10.71
N LEU A 174 -7.21 -3.45 9.49
CA LEU A 174 -6.95 -2.67 8.29
C LEU A 174 -8.01 -1.58 8.08
N ALA A 175 -9.28 -1.89 8.35
CA ALA A 175 -10.37 -0.92 8.30
C ALA A 175 -10.19 0.21 9.32
N ALA A 176 -9.59 -0.04 10.49
CA ALA A 176 -9.27 0.99 11.47
C ALA A 176 -8.11 1.93 11.03
N GLY A 177 -7.31 1.54 10.03
CA GLY A 177 -6.23 2.35 9.45
C GLY A 177 -5.24 1.53 8.66
N ASN A 178 -4.79 2.06 7.52
CA ASN A 178 -3.83 1.39 6.66
C ASN A 178 -2.47 1.22 7.36
N PHE A 179 -1.99 -0.01 7.42
CA PHE A 179 -0.67 -0.37 7.91
C PHE A 179 0.28 -0.86 6.81
N ILE A 180 -0.21 -0.98 5.57
CA ILE A 180 0.57 -1.32 4.38
C ILE A 180 0.83 -0.02 3.62
N VAL A 181 2.05 0.48 3.70
CA VAL A 181 2.38 1.87 3.36
C VAL A 181 2.70 2.07 1.88
N ASN A 182 3.07 1.01 1.15
CA ASN A 182 3.52 1.10 -0.24
C ASN A 182 3.17 -0.16 -1.02
N GLY A 183 2.74 0.00 -2.28
CA GLY A 183 2.42 -1.11 -3.18
C GLY A 183 3.62 -1.97 -3.54
N GLY A 184 4.83 -1.41 -3.61
CA GLY A 184 6.06 -2.12 -3.99
C GLY A 184 6.54 -3.16 -2.96
N ILE A 185 5.95 -3.19 -1.76
CA ILE A 185 6.21 -4.24 -0.76
C ILE A 185 5.13 -5.34 -0.75
N VAL A 186 4.24 -5.36 -1.73
CA VAL A 186 3.06 -6.21 -1.77
C VAL A 186 3.04 -7.06 -3.02
N ILE A 187 2.76 -8.36 -2.87
CA ILE A 187 2.19 -9.16 -3.95
C ILE A 187 0.76 -9.54 -3.61
N THR A 188 -0.13 -9.47 -4.60
CA THR A 188 -1.51 -9.93 -4.48
C THR A 188 -1.80 -10.99 -5.51
N ARG A 189 -2.63 -12.00 -5.18
CA ARG A 189 -3.10 -12.97 -6.19
C ARG A 189 -3.84 -12.23 -7.30
N ALA A 190 -3.44 -12.46 -8.53
CA ALA A 190 -4.02 -11.79 -9.69
C ALA A 190 -5.53 -12.03 -9.81
N GLU A 191 -5.97 -13.25 -9.52
CA GLU A 191 -7.39 -13.62 -9.49
C GLU A 191 -8.15 -12.84 -8.40
N ALA A 192 -7.62 -12.78 -7.17
CA ALA A 192 -8.24 -12.05 -6.06
C ALA A 192 -8.34 -10.54 -6.35
N PHE A 193 -7.28 -9.96 -6.92
CA PHE A 193 -7.27 -8.55 -7.31
C PHE A 193 -8.34 -8.24 -8.37
N ARG A 194 -8.49 -9.11 -9.38
CA ARG A 194 -9.54 -8.97 -10.40
C ARG A 194 -10.95 -9.17 -9.79
N ALA A 195 -11.12 -10.15 -8.90
CA ALA A 195 -12.40 -10.44 -8.23
C ALA A 195 -12.92 -9.26 -7.41
N VAL A 196 -12.02 -8.50 -6.76
CA VAL A 196 -12.41 -7.28 -6.02
C VAL A 196 -12.51 -6.04 -6.91
N GLY A 197 -12.26 -6.14 -8.22
CA GLY A 197 -12.39 -5.03 -9.18
C GLY A 197 -11.22 -4.06 -9.22
N GLY A 198 -10.10 -4.38 -8.58
CA GLY A 198 -8.88 -3.56 -8.58
C GLY A 198 -8.97 -2.28 -7.77
N PHE A 199 -8.16 -1.28 -8.15
CA PHE A 199 -8.14 0.04 -7.51
C PHE A 199 -9.34 0.89 -7.97
N ASP A 200 -9.96 1.62 -7.05
CA ASP A 200 -11.03 2.56 -7.36
C ASP A 200 -10.44 3.83 -7.99
N VAL A 201 -10.73 4.05 -9.27
CA VAL A 201 -10.21 5.19 -10.04
C VAL A 201 -10.80 6.55 -9.61
N SER A 202 -11.90 6.54 -8.84
CA SER A 202 -12.49 7.76 -8.29
C SER A 202 -11.73 8.29 -7.08
N LEU A 203 -10.90 7.46 -6.44
CA LEU A 203 -10.09 7.84 -5.29
C LEU A 203 -8.75 8.42 -5.73
N ARG A 204 -8.49 9.64 -5.30
CA ARG A 204 -7.20 10.30 -5.54
C ARG A 204 -6.13 9.90 -4.54
N TYR A 205 -6.53 9.52 -3.31
CA TYR A 205 -5.67 9.12 -2.20
C TYR A 205 -6.27 7.93 -1.48
N CYS A 206 -5.42 7.08 -0.93
CA CYS A 206 -5.80 5.86 -0.20
C CYS A 206 -6.62 4.88 -1.04
N GLU A 207 -6.46 4.89 -2.37
CA GLU A 207 -6.99 3.89 -3.29
C GLU A 207 -6.48 2.49 -2.95
N ASP A 208 -5.21 2.42 -2.52
CA ASP A 208 -4.56 1.22 -2.02
C ASP A 208 -5.26 0.67 -0.77
N TRP A 209 -5.53 1.52 0.22
CA TRP A 209 -6.21 1.12 1.44
C TRP A 209 -7.60 0.54 1.18
N HIS A 210 -8.39 1.17 0.32
CA HIS A 210 -9.71 0.64 -0.07
C HIS A 210 -9.56 -0.73 -0.75
N CYS A 211 -8.64 -0.86 -1.71
CA CYS A 211 -8.38 -2.12 -2.41
C CYS A 211 -7.92 -3.22 -1.43
N TRP A 212 -7.00 -2.89 -0.52
CA TRP A 212 -6.55 -3.84 0.51
C TRP A 212 -7.68 -4.26 1.45
N CYS A 213 -8.58 -3.37 1.85
CA CYS A 213 -9.75 -3.74 2.65
C CYS A 213 -10.67 -4.71 1.88
N ARG A 214 -10.89 -4.53 0.59
CA ARG A 214 -11.67 -5.45 -0.24
C ARG A 214 -10.99 -6.82 -0.36
N LEU A 215 -9.67 -6.86 -0.56
CA LEU A 215 -8.91 -8.11 -0.57
C LEU A 215 -8.97 -8.82 0.80
N ALA A 216 -8.83 -8.08 1.91
CA ALA A 216 -8.96 -8.63 3.26
C ALA A 216 -10.37 -9.15 3.56
N ALA A 217 -11.40 -8.67 2.87
CA ALA A 217 -12.75 -9.21 2.98
C ALA A 217 -12.93 -10.59 2.33
N ILE A 218 -12.06 -10.97 1.38
CA ILE A 218 -12.18 -12.24 0.65
C ILE A 218 -11.08 -13.26 0.98
N GLY A 219 -9.98 -12.85 1.67
CA GLY A 219 -8.87 -13.75 1.97
C GLY A 219 -7.98 -13.26 3.10
N GLU A 220 -7.00 -14.07 3.43
CA GLU A 220 -6.02 -13.77 4.47
C GLU A 220 -4.82 -13.00 3.90
N PHE A 221 -4.11 -12.30 4.78
CA PHE A 221 -2.85 -11.65 4.45
C PHE A 221 -1.70 -12.35 5.16
N GLU A 222 -0.49 -12.26 4.60
CA GLU A 222 0.70 -12.78 5.23
C GLU A 222 1.81 -11.73 5.28
N PHE A 223 2.56 -11.70 6.37
CA PHE A 223 3.68 -10.81 6.53
C PHE A 223 5.00 -11.52 6.31
N ALA A 224 5.77 -11.11 5.31
CA ALA A 224 7.15 -11.51 5.09
C ALA A 224 8.08 -10.56 5.87
N PRO A 225 8.78 -11.00 6.94
CA PRO A 225 9.62 -10.12 7.77
C PRO A 225 10.96 -9.79 7.08
N LYS A 226 10.88 -9.16 5.92
CA LYS A 226 12.03 -8.79 5.07
C LYS A 226 11.91 -7.35 4.57
N LEU A 227 13.05 -6.68 4.40
CA LEU A 227 13.15 -5.42 3.68
C LEU A 227 13.14 -5.74 2.18
N LEU A 228 12.07 -5.35 1.49
CA LEU A 228 11.79 -5.73 0.10
C LEU A 228 12.04 -4.59 -0.88
N LEU A 229 11.95 -3.36 -0.40
CA LEU A 229 11.94 -2.15 -1.22
C LEU A 229 12.85 -1.09 -0.64
N ASP A 230 13.52 -0.35 -1.48
CA ASP A 230 14.09 0.95 -1.19
C ASP A 230 13.08 2.00 -1.69
N TYR A 231 12.29 2.55 -0.75
CA TYR A 231 11.32 3.62 -1.00
C TYR A 231 12.04 4.95 -1.14
N ARG A 232 11.91 5.59 -2.30
CA ARG A 232 12.62 6.84 -2.58
C ARG A 232 11.82 8.05 -2.11
N VAL A 233 12.51 8.99 -1.46
CA VAL A 233 11.94 10.24 -0.97
C VAL A 233 12.59 11.40 -1.71
N HIS A 234 11.81 12.12 -2.49
CA HIS A 234 12.23 13.33 -3.21
C HIS A 234 11.10 14.36 -3.26
N THR A 235 11.39 15.57 -3.72
CA THR A 235 10.43 16.69 -3.69
C THR A 235 9.21 16.50 -4.59
N ALA A 236 9.32 15.69 -5.63
CA ALA A 236 8.22 15.40 -6.57
C ALA A 236 7.30 14.25 -6.13
N ASN A 237 7.60 13.52 -5.03
CA ASN A 237 6.69 12.48 -4.53
C ASN A 237 5.31 13.07 -4.21
N THR A 238 4.26 12.39 -4.62
CA THR A 238 2.87 12.83 -4.43
C THR A 238 2.56 13.19 -2.97
N MET A 239 3.09 12.44 -2.00
CA MET A 239 2.85 12.66 -0.57
C MET A 239 3.77 13.75 0.04
N ASN A 240 4.86 14.12 -0.64
CA ASN A 240 5.81 15.13 -0.18
C ASN A 240 5.65 16.48 -0.89
N ALA A 241 4.89 16.54 -1.98
CA ALA A 241 4.71 17.77 -2.76
C ALA A 241 3.89 18.86 -2.04
N ALA A 242 2.99 18.47 -1.12
CA ALA A 242 2.19 19.41 -0.33
C ALA A 242 1.63 18.74 0.94
N VAL A 243 1.28 19.56 1.96
CA VAL A 243 0.55 19.10 3.14
C VAL A 243 -0.84 18.64 2.72
N ARG A 244 -1.16 17.38 2.99
CA ARG A 244 -2.50 16.84 2.78
C ARG A 244 -3.37 17.14 3.99
N THR A 245 -4.60 17.54 3.71
CA THR A 245 -5.62 17.81 4.74
C THR A 245 -6.41 16.53 5.03
N PRO A 246 -7.08 16.40 6.17
CA PRO A 246 -7.98 15.27 6.43
C PRO A 246 -9.08 15.13 5.37
N GLN A 247 -9.53 16.23 4.79
CA GLN A 247 -10.55 16.26 3.74
C GLN A 247 -10.10 15.55 2.45
N ASP A 248 -8.80 15.53 2.17
CA ASP A 248 -8.26 14.81 1.02
C ASP A 248 -8.43 13.28 1.15
N PHE A 249 -8.52 12.77 2.39
CA PHE A 249 -8.59 11.34 2.69
C PHE A 249 -10.01 10.84 3.01
N PHE A 250 -10.92 11.73 3.43
CA PHE A 250 -12.28 11.33 3.83
C PHE A 250 -13.10 10.66 2.72
N PRO A 251 -12.91 10.94 1.40
CA PRO A 251 -13.53 10.15 0.35
C PRO A 251 -13.19 8.65 0.44
N ALA A 252 -11.93 8.29 0.75
CA ALA A 252 -11.54 6.90 0.93
C ALA A 252 -12.17 6.28 2.18
N VAL A 253 -12.30 7.04 3.29
CA VAL A 253 -13.03 6.57 4.47
C VAL A 253 -14.49 6.26 4.14
N ALA A 254 -15.17 7.17 3.45
CA ALA A 254 -16.54 6.93 3.00
C ALA A 254 -16.60 5.66 2.13
N ARG A 255 -15.68 5.53 1.16
CA ARG A 255 -15.66 4.39 0.24
C ARG A 255 -15.47 3.05 0.97
N VAL A 256 -14.58 2.98 1.96
CA VAL A 256 -14.36 1.75 2.77
C VAL A 256 -15.61 1.39 3.58
N PHE A 257 -16.28 2.37 4.18
CA PHE A 257 -17.43 2.14 5.08
C PHE A 257 -18.80 2.22 4.39
N ASP A 258 -18.84 2.43 3.07
CA ASP A 258 -20.04 2.30 2.23
C ASP A 258 -19.93 1.07 1.28
N ASP A 259 -18.78 0.35 1.30
CA ASP A 259 -18.54 -0.83 0.48
C ASP A 259 -19.25 -2.07 1.07
N GLY A 260 -20.22 -2.60 0.31
CA GLY A 260 -21.01 -3.75 0.76
C GLY A 260 -20.21 -5.03 0.99
N LEU A 261 -19.11 -5.26 0.23
CA LEU A 261 -18.23 -6.41 0.42
C LEU A 261 -17.47 -6.32 1.76
N ILE A 262 -16.99 -5.13 2.10
CA ILE A 262 -16.27 -4.86 3.36
C ILE A 262 -17.24 -4.97 4.52
N LEU A 263 -18.40 -4.27 4.45
CA LEU A 263 -19.40 -4.25 5.52
C LEU A 263 -19.94 -5.63 5.85
N ALA A 264 -20.17 -6.48 4.86
CA ALA A 264 -20.67 -7.85 5.07
C ALA A 264 -19.68 -8.75 5.85
N ARG A 265 -18.41 -8.36 5.96
CA ARG A 265 -17.36 -9.11 6.64
C ARG A 265 -16.91 -8.49 7.97
N LEU A 266 -17.27 -7.24 8.22
CA LEU A 266 -17.00 -6.63 9.52
C LEU A 266 -17.93 -7.24 10.59
N PRO A 267 -17.44 -7.37 11.85
CA PRO A 267 -18.29 -7.79 12.96
C PRO A 267 -19.46 -6.80 13.16
N GLU A 268 -20.59 -7.34 13.57
CA GLU A 268 -21.81 -6.55 13.81
C GLU A 268 -21.54 -5.39 14.78
N GLY A 269 -22.04 -4.21 14.47
CA GLY A 269 -21.86 -2.99 15.29
C GLY A 269 -20.48 -2.34 15.18
N MET A 270 -19.50 -2.95 14.49
CA MET A 270 -18.13 -2.45 14.44
C MET A 270 -17.87 -1.37 13.37
N ALA A 271 -18.72 -1.24 12.37
CA ALA A 271 -18.50 -0.28 11.27
C ALA A 271 -18.34 1.17 11.77
N GLY A 272 -19.20 1.64 12.68
CA GLY A 272 -19.12 2.99 13.26
C GLY A 272 -17.82 3.24 14.04
N PRO A 273 -17.49 2.41 15.05
CA PRO A 273 -16.23 2.50 15.78
C PRO A 273 -14.97 2.45 14.88
N LEU A 274 -14.94 1.57 13.88
CA LEU A 274 -13.81 1.45 12.95
C LEU A 274 -13.69 2.67 12.04
N ARG A 275 -14.80 3.21 11.56
CA ARG A 275 -14.83 4.46 10.79
C ARG A 275 -14.23 5.61 11.62
N GLN A 276 -14.65 5.76 12.86
CA GLN A 276 -14.10 6.76 13.76
C GLN A 276 -12.58 6.56 13.96
N ALA A 277 -12.12 5.33 14.16
CA ALA A 277 -10.71 5.01 14.29
C ALA A 277 -9.92 5.38 13.02
N ALA A 278 -10.43 5.06 11.83
CA ALA A 278 -9.83 5.43 10.55
C ALA A 278 -9.73 6.95 10.37
N GLU A 279 -10.78 7.69 10.71
CA GLU A 279 -10.76 9.16 10.68
C GLU A 279 -9.70 9.73 11.61
N ILE A 280 -9.60 9.23 12.85
CA ILE A 280 -8.58 9.63 13.82
C ILE A 280 -7.18 9.34 13.29
N HIS A 281 -6.98 8.16 12.68
CA HIS A 281 -5.72 7.77 12.06
C HIS A 281 -5.29 8.77 10.98
N LEU A 282 -6.17 9.12 10.06
CA LEU A 282 -5.88 10.02 8.93
C LEU A 282 -5.72 11.48 9.39
N VAL A 283 -6.51 11.95 10.37
CA VAL A 283 -6.33 13.26 10.98
C VAL A 283 -4.98 13.36 11.70
N THR A 284 -4.57 12.30 12.42
CA THR A 284 -3.24 12.22 13.04
C THR A 284 -2.13 12.24 11.99
N TYR A 285 -2.29 11.52 10.88
CA TYR A 285 -1.35 11.55 9.77
C TYR A 285 -1.22 12.96 9.17
N SER A 286 -2.33 13.68 8.94
CA SER A 286 -2.30 15.07 8.49
C SER A 286 -1.59 16.00 9.48
N ALA A 287 -1.75 15.77 10.79
CA ALA A 287 -1.02 16.52 11.82
C ALA A 287 0.49 16.26 11.76
N MET A 288 0.92 15.01 11.56
CA MET A 288 2.32 14.64 11.36
C MET A 288 2.90 15.31 10.11
N GLN A 289 2.17 15.29 9.00
CA GLN A 289 2.56 15.99 7.77
C GLN A 289 2.73 17.50 8.03
N ALA A 290 1.78 18.13 8.72
CA ALA A 290 1.86 19.55 9.05
C ALA A 290 3.13 19.89 9.86
N VAL A 291 3.55 19.02 10.80
CA VAL A 291 4.81 19.20 11.55
C VAL A 291 6.03 19.07 10.63
N ARG A 292 6.07 18.09 9.72
CA ARG A 292 7.16 17.93 8.74
C ARG A 292 7.37 19.17 7.89
N PHE A 293 6.28 19.87 7.56
CA PHE A 293 6.31 21.11 6.77
C PHE A 293 6.33 22.40 7.65
N ALA A 294 6.67 22.27 8.95
CA ALA A 294 6.73 23.38 9.92
C ALA A 294 5.42 24.17 10.08
N ARG A 295 4.27 23.57 9.76
CA ARG A 295 2.92 24.19 9.89
C ARG A 295 2.31 23.86 11.25
N TYR A 296 2.95 24.28 12.33
CA TYR A 296 2.59 23.90 13.71
C TYR A 296 1.17 24.30 14.15
N ARG A 297 0.68 25.47 13.71
CA ARG A 297 -0.72 25.89 13.99
C ARG A 297 -1.72 24.92 13.36
N GLN A 298 -1.44 24.44 12.15
CA GLN A 298 -2.28 23.48 11.45
C GLN A 298 -2.23 22.11 12.14
N ALA A 299 -1.05 21.66 12.57
CA ALA A 299 -0.90 20.44 13.36
C ALA A 299 -1.70 20.49 14.66
N PHE A 300 -1.66 21.61 15.38
CA PHE A 300 -2.46 21.81 16.58
C PHE A 300 -3.97 21.73 16.30
N ASN A 301 -4.45 22.37 15.23
CA ASN A 301 -5.86 22.30 14.83
C ASN A 301 -6.29 20.86 14.53
N TYR A 302 -5.44 20.06 13.88
CA TYR A 302 -5.71 18.64 13.61
C TYR A 302 -5.72 17.81 14.89
N LEU A 303 -4.81 18.06 15.85
CA LEU A 303 -4.87 17.40 17.15
C LEU A 303 -6.15 17.76 17.91
N ALA A 304 -6.61 19.02 17.85
CA ALA A 304 -7.90 19.41 18.40
C ALA A 304 -9.08 18.66 17.73
N MET A 305 -9.00 18.39 16.42
CA MET A 305 -9.99 17.54 15.73
C MET A 305 -9.96 16.09 16.25
N VAL A 306 -8.79 15.53 16.55
CA VAL A 306 -8.67 14.21 17.20
C VAL A 306 -9.35 14.24 18.57
N GLY A 307 -9.07 15.24 19.40
CA GLY A 307 -9.66 15.38 20.74
C GLY A 307 -11.19 15.45 20.70
N ARG A 308 -11.76 16.16 19.72
CA ARG A 308 -13.23 16.24 19.53
C ARG A 308 -13.85 14.89 19.14
N ARG A 309 -13.12 14.02 18.44
CA ARG A 309 -13.57 12.68 18.06
C ARG A 309 -13.37 11.67 19.20
N SER A 310 -12.24 11.75 19.90
CA SER A 310 -11.91 10.85 21.00
C SER A 310 -10.85 11.47 21.91
N LEU A 311 -11.26 11.85 23.14
CA LEU A 311 -10.31 12.34 24.16
C LEU A 311 -9.28 11.26 24.54
N LYS A 312 -9.67 9.98 24.53
CA LYS A 312 -8.79 8.85 24.83
C LYS A 312 -7.65 8.70 23.81
N SER A 313 -7.89 9.02 22.54
CA SER A 313 -6.90 8.89 21.46
C SER A 313 -5.94 10.09 21.39
N LEU A 314 -6.27 11.22 22.01
CA LEU A 314 -5.49 12.47 21.91
C LEU A 314 -4.05 12.35 22.43
N PRO A 315 -3.76 11.73 23.60
CA PRO A 315 -2.38 11.64 24.09
C PRO A 315 -1.46 10.85 23.15
N ARG A 316 -1.95 9.75 22.57
CA ARG A 316 -1.19 8.93 21.62
C ARG A 316 -0.97 9.67 20.29
N ALA A 317 -1.99 10.35 19.77
CA ALA A 317 -1.86 11.18 18.57
C ALA A 317 -0.84 12.31 18.80
N ALA A 318 -0.90 13.00 19.93
CA ALA A 318 0.04 14.06 20.27
C ALA A 318 1.49 13.54 20.38
N LEU A 319 1.69 12.39 21.03
CA LEU A 319 3.01 11.74 21.11
C LEU A 319 3.57 11.41 19.71
N ARG A 320 2.77 10.86 18.81
CA ARG A 320 3.19 10.54 17.44
C ARG A 320 3.58 11.78 16.65
N VAL A 321 2.77 12.82 16.76
CA VAL A 321 3.04 14.11 16.12
C VAL A 321 4.34 14.73 16.67
N LEU A 322 4.58 14.62 17.98
CA LEU A 322 5.82 15.07 18.61
C LEU A 322 7.04 14.30 18.11
N LEU A 323 6.95 12.96 18.06
CA LEU A 323 8.05 12.10 17.59
C LEU A 323 8.42 12.37 16.12
N THR A 324 7.45 12.76 15.30
CA THR A 324 7.69 13.14 13.90
C THR A 324 8.70 14.31 13.76
N ARG A 325 8.76 15.21 14.73
CA ARG A 325 9.74 16.31 14.74
C ARG A 325 11.19 15.82 14.89
N PHE A 326 11.37 14.66 15.49
CA PHE A 326 12.69 14.03 15.71
C PHE A 326 13.04 12.97 14.65
N GLY A 327 12.22 12.85 13.58
CA GLY A 327 12.46 11.90 12.50
C GLY A 327 12.15 10.43 12.89
N ILE A 328 11.39 10.22 13.98
CA ILE A 328 11.01 8.92 14.51
C ILE A 328 9.57 8.57 14.10
#